data_cedb02dbb4ffd9316f56857148db0dac
#
_entry.id   cedb02dbb4ffd9316f56857148db0dac
#
_cell.length_a   1.000
_cell.length_b   1.000
_cell.length_c   1.000
_cell.angle_alpha   90.00
_cell.angle_beta   90.00
_cell.angle_gamma   90.00
#
_symmetry.space_group_name_H-M   'P 1'
#
loop_
_entity.id
_entity.type
_entity.pdbx_description
1 polymer ?
#
loop_
_entity_poly.entity_id
_entity_poly.type
_entity_poly.pdbx_seq_one_letter_code
_entity_poly.pdbx_strand_id
1 'polypeptide(L)'
;MLANPASTVLLAHAGHVDHIAGSGSSRELPAALALGLLAAVVGRALLARSSDRLMTAVALCSAAAGAIHALVTPEHFQEYTLFGLFFLAVTVWQMGVVVAALHRPSRTLWTSTAVVSTAVLAVWALSRTTGMPIGPERWTPEPTGFLDLACGIYEAGVVFGCLQLARVRTERPAGQPQPVAVTA
;
A
#
# COMPACT_ATOMS: atom_id res chain seq x y z
N MET A 1 30.31 42.57 -19.69
CA MET A 1 28.97 42.23 -19.17
C MET A 1 29.04 40.79 -18.68
N LEU A 2 29.23 40.61 -17.37
CA LEU A 2 29.34 39.26 -16.77
C LEU A 2 27.93 38.81 -16.38
N ALA A 3 27.48 37.70 -16.97
CA ALA A 3 26.18 37.08 -16.65
C ALA A 3 26.20 36.59 -15.20
N ASN A 4 25.20 36.96 -14.42
CA ASN A 4 25.04 36.59 -13.02
C ASN A 4 24.72 35.09 -12.88
N PRO A 5 25.57 34.25 -12.26
CA PRO A 5 25.33 32.81 -12.14
C PRO A 5 24.06 32.44 -11.36
N ALA A 6 23.56 33.35 -10.51
CA ALA A 6 22.33 33.12 -9.76
C ALA A 6 21.07 33.01 -10.63
N SER A 7 21.05 33.67 -11.79
CA SER A 7 19.88 33.60 -12.70
C SER A 7 19.78 32.27 -13.45
N THR A 8 20.91 31.60 -13.66
CA THR A 8 20.92 30.29 -14.39
C THR A 8 20.41 29.15 -13.50
N VAL A 9 20.68 29.22 -12.19
CA VAL A 9 20.19 28.21 -11.23
C VAL A 9 18.67 28.32 -11.02
N LEU A 10 18.14 29.56 -11.02
CA LEU A 10 16.69 29.78 -10.84
C LEU A 10 15.87 29.27 -12.04
N LEU A 11 16.41 29.42 -13.26
CA LEU A 11 15.75 28.91 -14.49
C LEU A 11 15.80 27.38 -14.61
N ALA A 12 16.87 26.74 -14.12
CA ALA A 12 16.96 25.29 -14.07
C ALA A 12 15.96 24.67 -13.07
N HIS A 13 15.73 25.38 -11.96
CA HIS A 13 14.75 24.91 -10.94
C HIS A 13 13.29 25.09 -11.41
N ALA A 14 12.97 26.18 -12.12
CA ALA A 14 11.64 26.41 -12.66
C ALA A 14 11.26 25.40 -13.77
N GLY A 15 12.21 25.01 -14.63
CA GLY A 15 11.97 24.02 -15.68
C GLY A 15 11.71 22.59 -15.16
N HIS A 16 12.19 22.26 -13.95
CA HIS A 16 11.98 20.93 -13.36
C HIS A 16 10.59 20.80 -12.72
N VAL A 17 10.02 21.88 -12.19
CA VAL A 17 8.70 21.87 -11.55
C VAL A 17 7.58 21.74 -12.59
N ASP A 18 7.72 22.31 -13.78
CA ASP A 18 6.70 22.25 -14.84
C ASP A 18 6.54 20.85 -15.47
N HIS A 19 7.61 20.03 -15.49
CA HIS A 19 7.56 18.66 -15.97
C HIS A 19 6.83 17.70 -15.01
N ILE A 20 6.83 17.98 -13.71
CA ILE A 20 6.16 17.15 -12.70
C ILE A 20 4.65 17.43 -12.67
N ALA A 21 4.23 18.69 -12.88
CA ALA A 21 2.82 19.08 -12.84
C ALA A 21 2.01 18.63 -14.07
N GLY A 22 2.64 18.38 -15.22
CA GLY A 22 1.95 18.10 -16.48
C GLY A 22 1.79 16.62 -16.85
N SER A 23 2.58 15.70 -16.28
CA SER A 23 2.57 14.29 -16.65
C SER A 23 1.74 13.38 -15.73
N GLY A 24 1.41 13.83 -14.52
CA GLY A 24 0.70 13.03 -13.52
C GLY A 24 -0.76 12.76 -13.87
N SER A 25 -1.49 13.79 -14.30
CA SER A 25 -2.96 13.73 -14.41
C SER A 25 -3.50 12.79 -15.49
N SER A 26 -2.77 12.56 -16.59
CA SER A 26 -3.23 11.71 -17.70
C SER A 26 -3.04 10.21 -17.45
N ARG A 27 -2.12 9.84 -16.57
CA ARG A 27 -1.84 8.42 -16.21
C ARG A 27 -2.56 7.97 -14.95
N GLU A 28 -2.86 8.88 -14.04
CA GLU A 28 -3.49 8.57 -12.76
C GLU A 28 -4.94 8.10 -12.92
N LEU A 29 -5.71 8.68 -13.83
CA LEU A 29 -7.11 8.32 -14.05
C LEU A 29 -7.28 6.87 -14.55
N PRO A 30 -6.59 6.41 -15.62
CA PRO A 30 -6.70 5.01 -16.06
C PRO A 30 -6.13 4.03 -15.02
N ALA A 31 -5.09 4.40 -14.28
CA ALA A 31 -4.56 3.59 -13.20
C ALA A 31 -5.57 3.43 -12.05
N ALA A 32 -6.19 4.53 -11.61
CA ALA A 32 -7.23 4.51 -10.58
C ALA A 32 -8.45 3.66 -11.00
N LEU A 33 -8.86 3.75 -12.27
CA LEU A 33 -9.94 2.94 -12.82
C LEU A 33 -9.57 1.45 -12.88
N ALA A 34 -8.36 1.13 -13.31
CA ALA A 34 -7.87 -0.26 -13.33
C ALA A 34 -7.78 -0.86 -11.92
N LEU A 35 -7.30 -0.09 -10.93
CA LEU A 35 -7.26 -0.46 -9.52
C LEU A 35 -8.66 -0.68 -8.94
N GLY A 36 -9.60 0.21 -9.25
CA GLY A 36 -11.00 0.10 -8.84
C GLY A 36 -11.66 -1.16 -9.42
N LEU A 37 -11.42 -1.46 -10.69
CA LEU A 37 -11.94 -2.66 -11.34
C LEU A 37 -11.33 -3.94 -10.75
N LEU A 38 -10.02 -3.97 -10.53
CA LEU A 38 -9.32 -5.08 -9.87
C LEU A 38 -9.87 -5.30 -8.46
N ALA A 39 -10.02 -4.25 -7.67
CA ALA A 39 -10.60 -4.31 -6.34
C ALA A 39 -12.04 -4.87 -6.36
N ALA A 40 -12.86 -4.45 -7.32
CA ALA A 40 -14.22 -4.95 -7.49
C ALA A 40 -14.27 -6.44 -7.86
N VAL A 41 -13.40 -6.89 -8.77
CA VAL A 41 -13.30 -8.29 -9.18
C VAL A 41 -12.82 -9.18 -8.04
N VAL A 42 -11.73 -8.76 -7.37
CA VAL A 42 -11.17 -9.45 -6.20
C VAL A 42 -12.20 -9.47 -5.07
N GLY A 43 -12.86 -8.34 -4.80
CA GLY A 43 -13.90 -8.22 -3.77
C GLY A 43 -15.06 -9.19 -4.00
N ARG A 44 -15.53 -9.30 -5.22
CA ARG A 44 -16.60 -10.21 -5.60
C ARG A 44 -16.19 -11.68 -5.43
N ALA A 45 -14.96 -12.02 -5.82
CA ALA A 45 -14.42 -13.38 -5.64
C ALA A 45 -14.24 -13.74 -4.15
N LEU A 46 -13.81 -12.77 -3.33
CA LEU A 46 -13.65 -12.94 -1.88
C LEU A 46 -14.98 -13.07 -1.17
N LEU A 47 -15.97 -12.23 -1.50
CA LEU A 47 -17.33 -12.30 -0.93
C LEU A 47 -18.04 -13.61 -1.28
N ALA A 48 -17.79 -14.17 -2.46
CA ALA A 48 -18.34 -15.46 -2.86
C ALA A 48 -17.74 -16.65 -2.08
N ARG A 49 -16.53 -16.48 -1.51
CA ARG A 49 -15.78 -17.55 -0.81
C ARG A 49 -15.76 -17.42 0.71
N SER A 50 -16.01 -16.23 1.25
CA SER A 50 -15.92 -15.96 2.68
C SER A 50 -17.20 -15.32 3.20
N SER A 51 -17.76 -15.89 4.27
CA SER A 51 -18.80 -15.27 5.08
C SER A 51 -18.27 -14.22 6.05
N ASP A 52 -16.95 -14.11 6.21
CA ASP A 52 -16.29 -13.16 7.09
C ASP A 52 -16.03 -11.84 6.36
N ARG A 53 -16.90 -10.85 6.61
CA ARG A 53 -16.82 -9.51 6.00
C ARG A 53 -15.54 -8.77 6.37
N LEU A 54 -15.05 -8.94 7.61
CA LEU A 54 -13.84 -8.25 8.05
C LEU A 54 -12.60 -8.79 7.32
N MET A 55 -12.47 -10.11 7.19
CA MET A 55 -11.39 -10.73 6.44
C MET A 55 -11.41 -10.28 4.96
N THR A 56 -12.59 -10.20 4.37
CA THR A 56 -12.77 -9.69 3.00
C THR A 56 -12.31 -8.23 2.88
N ALA A 57 -12.71 -7.37 3.82
CA ALA A 57 -12.31 -5.96 3.82
C ALA A 57 -10.78 -5.81 3.94
N VAL A 58 -10.13 -6.57 4.84
CA VAL A 58 -8.67 -6.58 4.98
C VAL A 58 -7.98 -7.03 3.70
N ALA A 59 -8.47 -8.10 3.08
CA ALA A 59 -7.89 -8.60 1.82
C ALA A 59 -8.07 -7.59 0.66
N LEU A 60 -9.19 -6.87 0.61
CA LEU A 60 -9.42 -5.79 -0.36
C LEU A 60 -8.49 -4.60 -0.14
N CYS A 61 -8.34 -4.13 1.11
CA CYS A 61 -7.41 -3.06 1.45
C CYS A 61 -5.96 -3.46 1.08
N SER A 62 -5.56 -4.71 1.40
CA SER A 62 -4.23 -5.23 1.04
C SER A 62 -4.03 -5.30 -0.47
N ALA A 63 -5.04 -5.76 -1.22
CA ALA A 63 -4.97 -5.79 -2.69
C ALA A 63 -4.86 -4.39 -3.29
N ALA A 64 -5.62 -3.42 -2.79
CA ALA A 64 -5.59 -2.03 -3.25
C ALA A 64 -4.24 -1.37 -2.96
N ALA A 65 -3.73 -1.49 -1.74
CA ALA A 65 -2.42 -0.97 -1.38
C ALA A 65 -1.30 -1.62 -2.20
N GLY A 66 -1.30 -2.95 -2.34
CA GLY A 66 -0.32 -3.67 -3.16
C GLY A 66 -0.36 -3.28 -4.64
N ALA A 67 -1.53 -3.00 -5.19
CA ALA A 67 -1.66 -2.52 -6.55
C ALA A 67 -1.09 -1.09 -6.72
N ILE A 68 -1.27 -0.20 -5.73
CA ILE A 68 -0.64 1.12 -5.74
C ILE A 68 0.88 0.97 -5.66
N HIS A 69 1.40 0.15 -4.75
CA HIS A 69 2.84 -0.11 -4.66
C HIS A 69 3.43 -0.67 -5.96
N ALA A 70 2.73 -1.60 -6.61
CA ALA A 70 3.15 -2.11 -7.91
C ALA A 70 3.22 -1.01 -8.98
N LEU A 71 2.23 -0.11 -8.99
CA LEU A 71 2.14 0.99 -9.95
C LEU A 71 3.32 1.96 -9.83
N VAL A 72 3.72 2.30 -8.61
CA VAL A 72 4.80 3.27 -8.35
C VAL A 72 6.20 2.63 -8.35
N THR A 73 6.31 1.31 -8.29
CA THR A 73 7.58 0.57 -8.27
C THR A 73 8.56 0.96 -9.39
N PRO A 74 8.14 1.10 -10.68
CA PRO A 74 9.07 1.46 -11.75
C PRO A 74 9.72 2.84 -11.57
N GLU A 75 8.97 3.82 -11.07
CA GLU A 75 9.49 5.18 -10.81
C GLU A 75 10.52 5.16 -9.69
N HIS A 76 10.24 4.44 -8.60
CA HIS A 76 11.16 4.30 -7.48
C HIS A 76 12.45 3.52 -7.84
N PHE A 77 12.40 2.60 -8.81
CA PHE A 77 13.63 1.99 -9.34
C PHE A 77 14.48 2.99 -10.12
N GLN A 78 13.86 3.94 -10.82
CA GLN A 78 14.58 4.98 -11.54
C GLN A 78 15.20 6.01 -10.60
N GLU A 79 14.55 6.30 -9.50
CA GLU A 79 15.02 7.21 -8.47
C GLU A 79 16.19 6.60 -7.66
N TYR A 80 15.96 5.42 -7.08
CA TYR A 80 16.94 4.71 -6.27
C TYR A 80 16.60 3.21 -6.18
N THR A 81 17.53 2.35 -6.53
CA THR A 81 17.29 0.89 -6.60
C THR A 81 16.71 0.29 -5.32
N LEU A 82 17.16 0.76 -4.13
CA LEU A 82 16.64 0.25 -2.86
C LEU A 82 15.18 0.64 -2.63
N PHE A 83 14.74 1.80 -3.11
CA PHE A 83 13.33 2.19 -3.04
C PHE A 83 12.48 1.27 -3.93
N GLY A 84 12.91 1.04 -5.19
CA GLY A 84 12.23 0.10 -6.07
C GLY A 84 12.12 -1.32 -5.49
N LEU A 85 13.19 -1.83 -4.88
CA LEU A 85 13.19 -3.13 -4.20
C LEU A 85 12.23 -3.17 -3.00
N PHE A 86 12.19 -2.09 -2.21
CA PHE A 86 11.25 -1.96 -1.10
C PHE A 86 9.80 -2.04 -1.59
N PHE A 87 9.41 -1.24 -2.59
CA PHE A 87 8.05 -1.23 -3.13
C PHE A 87 7.67 -2.58 -3.77
N LEU A 88 8.60 -3.22 -4.47
CA LEU A 88 8.41 -4.56 -5.01
C LEU A 88 8.18 -5.59 -3.91
N ALA A 89 8.98 -5.58 -2.85
CA ALA A 89 8.84 -6.49 -1.72
C ALA A 89 7.49 -6.31 -1.00
N VAL A 90 7.06 -5.06 -0.78
CA VAL A 90 5.76 -4.75 -0.19
C VAL A 90 4.62 -5.23 -1.10
N THR A 91 4.72 -5.02 -2.40
CA THR A 91 3.75 -5.54 -3.39
C THR A 91 3.58 -7.05 -3.29
N VAL A 92 4.71 -7.79 -3.32
CA VAL A 92 4.71 -9.26 -3.24
C VAL A 92 4.11 -9.72 -1.91
N TRP A 93 4.48 -9.07 -0.80
CA TRP A 93 3.92 -9.35 0.52
C TRP A 93 2.42 -9.18 0.54
N GLN A 94 1.90 -8.06 0.08
CA GLN A 94 0.47 -7.75 0.12
C GLN A 94 -0.36 -8.68 -0.77
N MET A 95 0.14 -9.03 -1.96
CA MET A 95 -0.51 -10.04 -2.79
C MET A 95 -0.48 -11.42 -2.13
N GLY A 96 0.62 -11.77 -1.47
CA GLY A 96 0.74 -12.99 -0.66
C GLY A 96 -0.28 -13.04 0.50
N VAL A 97 -0.53 -11.90 1.16
CA VAL A 97 -1.56 -11.77 2.21
C VAL A 97 -2.95 -12.06 1.66
N VAL A 98 -3.31 -11.53 0.48
CA VAL A 98 -4.60 -11.80 -0.17
C VAL A 98 -4.78 -13.29 -0.43
N VAL A 99 -3.77 -13.94 -1.00
CA VAL A 99 -3.80 -15.40 -1.27
C VAL A 99 -3.87 -16.20 0.03
N ALA A 100 -3.07 -15.85 1.02
CA ALA A 100 -3.05 -16.54 2.31
C ALA A 100 -4.36 -16.36 3.09
N ALA A 101 -5.00 -15.19 3.02
CA ALA A 101 -6.30 -14.95 3.62
C ALA A 101 -7.38 -15.87 3.06
N LEU A 102 -7.31 -16.22 1.76
CA LEU A 102 -8.25 -17.11 1.11
C LEU A 102 -8.04 -18.60 1.46
N HIS A 103 -6.79 -19.00 1.64
CA HIS A 103 -6.44 -20.43 1.75
C HIS A 103 -6.06 -20.85 3.17
N ARG A 104 -5.38 -20.00 3.93
CA ARG A 104 -4.81 -20.34 5.25
C ARG A 104 -4.89 -19.17 6.25
N PRO A 105 -6.09 -18.65 6.55
CA PRO A 105 -6.23 -17.57 7.51
C PRO A 105 -5.75 -18.02 8.90
N SER A 106 -4.76 -17.33 9.48
CA SER A 106 -4.17 -17.67 10.76
C SER A 106 -3.89 -16.42 11.59
N ARG A 107 -3.78 -16.58 12.92
CA ARG A 107 -3.38 -15.47 13.79
C ARG A 107 -2.00 -14.92 13.41
N THR A 108 -1.07 -15.79 13.10
CA THR A 108 0.28 -15.39 12.65
C THR A 108 0.22 -14.54 11.38
N LEU A 109 -0.62 -14.92 10.40
CA LEU A 109 -0.83 -14.11 9.20
C LEU A 109 -1.28 -12.70 9.57
N TRP A 110 -2.30 -12.57 10.42
CA TRP A 110 -2.84 -11.26 10.79
C TRP A 110 -1.87 -10.41 11.58
N THR A 111 -1.15 -11.00 12.55
CA THR A 111 -0.16 -10.26 13.34
C THR A 111 1.04 -9.83 12.51
N SER A 112 1.59 -10.71 11.66
CA SER A 112 2.71 -10.33 10.79
C SER A 112 2.30 -9.26 9.77
N THR A 113 1.10 -9.36 9.20
CA THR A 113 0.59 -8.35 8.28
C THR A 113 0.41 -6.99 8.97
N ALA A 114 -0.15 -6.96 10.18
CA ALA A 114 -0.26 -5.72 10.94
C ALA A 114 1.10 -5.08 11.22
N VAL A 115 2.11 -5.89 11.56
CA VAL A 115 3.49 -5.39 11.80
C VAL A 115 4.10 -4.82 10.52
N VAL A 116 4.01 -5.54 9.39
CA VAL A 116 4.57 -5.09 8.12
C VAL A 116 3.88 -3.82 7.63
N SER A 117 2.54 -3.77 7.62
CA SER A 117 1.80 -2.58 7.20
C SER A 117 2.05 -1.37 8.13
N THR A 118 2.25 -1.60 9.44
CA THR A 118 2.67 -0.52 10.35
C THR A 118 4.07 -0.01 10.00
N ALA A 119 5.01 -0.88 9.65
CA ALA A 119 6.34 -0.47 9.21
C ALA A 119 6.29 0.33 7.90
N VAL A 120 5.45 -0.08 6.94
CA VAL A 120 5.23 0.67 5.69
C VAL A 120 4.68 2.06 5.96
N LEU A 121 3.67 2.19 6.84
CA LEU A 121 3.14 3.48 7.27
C LEU A 121 4.18 4.35 7.97
N ALA A 122 5.05 3.75 8.79
CA ALA A 122 6.12 4.48 9.47
C ALA A 122 7.15 5.02 8.47
N VAL A 123 7.55 4.22 7.47
CA VAL A 123 8.43 4.66 6.37
C VAL A 123 7.78 5.78 5.57
N TRP A 124 6.50 5.65 5.23
CA TRP A 124 5.74 6.69 4.56
C TRP A 124 5.71 8.00 5.38
N ALA A 125 5.37 7.93 6.66
CA ALA A 125 5.35 9.11 7.52
C ALA A 125 6.74 9.77 7.64
N LEU A 126 7.80 8.97 7.73
CA LEU A 126 9.18 9.46 7.76
C LEU A 126 9.51 10.22 6.47
N SER A 127 9.22 9.65 5.30
CA SER A 127 9.50 10.28 4.01
C SER A 127 8.76 11.61 3.83
N ARG A 128 7.56 11.78 4.42
CA ARG A 128 6.73 13.00 4.32
C ARG A 128 7.06 14.06 5.39
N THR A 129 7.72 13.69 6.48
CA THR A 129 8.00 14.61 7.60
C THR A 129 9.46 15.07 7.62
N THR A 130 10.40 14.14 7.63
CA THR A 130 11.84 14.43 7.74
C THR A 130 12.62 14.10 6.48
N GLY A 131 12.01 13.38 5.54
CA GLY A 131 12.67 12.78 4.40
C GLY A 131 13.41 11.48 4.77
N MET A 132 13.80 10.73 3.76
CA MET A 132 14.53 9.48 3.94
C MET A 132 16.01 9.73 4.27
N PRO A 133 16.64 8.91 5.15
CA PRO A 133 18.06 9.05 5.46
C PRO A 133 18.98 8.50 4.35
N ILE A 134 18.40 7.83 3.36
CA ILE A 134 19.08 7.18 2.23
C ILE A 134 18.49 7.70 0.92
N GLY A 135 19.18 7.48 -0.19
CA GLY A 135 18.76 7.92 -1.52
C GLY A 135 19.40 9.24 -1.96
N PRO A 136 18.99 9.76 -3.12
CA PRO A 136 19.59 10.95 -3.72
C PRO A 136 19.25 12.24 -2.94
N GLU A 137 18.02 12.36 -2.43
CA GLU A 137 17.52 13.55 -1.72
C GLU A 137 17.36 13.28 -0.21
N ARG A 138 18.51 13.01 0.45
CA ARG A 138 18.51 12.69 1.89
C ARG A 138 17.93 13.82 2.72
N TRP A 139 17.09 13.47 3.71
CA TRP A 139 16.49 14.38 4.67
C TRP A 139 15.65 15.51 4.03
N THR A 140 15.17 15.29 2.81
CA THR A 140 14.26 16.20 2.12
C THR A 140 12.85 15.59 2.16
N PRO A 141 11.87 16.23 2.83
CA PRO A 141 10.50 15.73 2.84
C PRO A 141 9.88 15.74 1.44
N GLU A 142 9.25 14.65 1.08
CA GLU A 142 8.55 14.52 -0.20
C GLU A 142 7.13 15.08 -0.11
N PRO A 143 6.58 15.69 -1.17
CA PRO A 143 5.19 16.14 -1.19
C PRO A 143 4.23 14.94 -1.14
N THR A 144 3.08 15.14 -0.50
CA THR A 144 2.04 14.10 -0.42
C THR A 144 1.11 14.20 -1.64
N GLY A 145 1.05 13.13 -2.43
CA GLY A 145 0.13 13.00 -3.55
C GLY A 145 -1.18 12.29 -3.18
N PHE A 146 -2.12 12.26 -4.13
CA PHE A 146 -3.39 11.55 -3.94
C PHE A 146 -3.21 10.04 -3.75
N LEU A 147 -2.32 9.41 -4.54
CA LEU A 147 -2.04 7.96 -4.44
C LEU A 147 -1.37 7.61 -3.10
N ASP A 148 -0.49 8.49 -2.58
CA ASP A 148 0.13 8.32 -1.27
C ASP A 148 -0.91 8.27 -0.16
N LEU A 149 -1.83 9.24 -0.17
CA LEU A 149 -2.88 9.33 0.85
C LEU A 149 -3.83 8.12 0.75
N ALA A 150 -4.22 7.75 -0.46
CA ALA A 150 -5.08 6.58 -0.70
C ALA A 150 -4.40 5.29 -0.20
N CYS A 151 -3.10 5.11 -0.52
CA CYS A 151 -2.31 3.98 -0.05
C CYS A 151 -2.24 3.96 1.47
N GLY A 152 -1.95 5.09 2.12
CA GLY A 152 -1.92 5.23 3.58
C GLY A 152 -3.24 4.85 4.24
N ILE A 153 -4.38 5.22 3.65
CA ILE A 153 -5.71 4.84 4.15
C ILE A 153 -5.92 3.32 4.04
N TYR A 154 -5.54 2.69 2.93
CA TYR A 154 -5.65 1.23 2.78
C TYR A 154 -4.72 0.49 3.74
N GLU A 155 -3.48 0.94 3.92
CA GLU A 155 -2.55 0.38 4.90
C GLU A 155 -3.08 0.48 6.33
N ALA A 156 -3.64 1.62 6.71
CA ALA A 156 -4.28 1.79 8.02
C ALA A 156 -5.48 0.84 8.17
N GLY A 157 -6.28 0.66 7.12
CA GLY A 157 -7.36 -0.33 7.08
C GLY A 157 -6.87 -1.77 7.28
N VAL A 158 -5.74 -2.13 6.65
CA VAL A 158 -5.09 -3.43 6.84
C VAL A 158 -4.63 -3.61 8.30
N VAL A 159 -3.92 -2.63 8.87
CA VAL A 159 -3.44 -2.69 10.27
C VAL A 159 -4.61 -2.90 11.21
N PHE A 160 -5.63 -2.03 11.14
CA PHE A 160 -6.76 -2.08 12.05
C PHE A 160 -7.55 -3.38 11.94
N GLY A 161 -7.86 -3.80 10.73
CA GLY A 161 -8.59 -5.03 10.45
C GLY A 161 -7.82 -6.29 10.88
N CYS A 162 -6.51 -6.34 10.62
CA CYS A 162 -5.65 -7.44 11.05
C CYS A 162 -5.58 -7.56 12.57
N LEU A 163 -5.46 -6.43 13.30
CA LEU A 163 -5.49 -6.43 14.76
C LEU A 163 -6.80 -6.98 15.32
N GLN A 164 -7.94 -6.64 14.71
CA GLN A 164 -9.23 -7.17 15.10
C GLN A 164 -9.34 -8.68 14.82
N LEU A 165 -8.92 -9.15 13.63
CA LEU A 165 -8.92 -10.57 13.29
C LEU A 165 -8.01 -11.40 14.20
N ALA A 166 -6.86 -10.84 14.60
CA ALA A 166 -5.94 -11.49 15.52
C ALA A 166 -6.55 -11.65 16.94
N ARG A 167 -7.35 -10.67 17.40
CA ARG A 167 -8.04 -10.71 18.71
C ARG A 167 -9.17 -11.74 18.74
N VAL A 168 -10.09 -11.69 17.77
CA VAL A 168 -11.26 -12.58 17.70
C VAL A 168 -10.85 -14.06 17.69
N ARG A 169 -9.74 -14.41 17.04
CA ARG A 169 -9.25 -15.80 17.02
C ARG A 169 -8.59 -16.26 18.33
N THR A 170 -8.26 -15.35 19.23
CA THR A 170 -7.72 -15.69 20.56
C THR A 170 -8.84 -16.10 21.50
N GLU A 171 -10.06 -15.62 21.29
CA GLU A 171 -11.22 -15.85 22.16
C GLU A 171 -11.96 -17.16 21.84
N ARG A 172 -11.64 -17.85 20.74
CA ARG A 172 -12.19 -19.17 20.44
C ARG A 172 -11.35 -20.25 21.14
N PRO A 173 -11.84 -20.88 22.21
CA PRO A 173 -11.15 -22.00 22.86
C PRO A 173 -10.98 -23.14 21.84
N ALA A 174 -9.77 -23.74 21.84
CA ALA A 174 -9.52 -24.98 21.12
C ALA A 174 -10.43 -26.07 21.75
N GLY A 175 -11.53 -26.41 21.10
CA GLY A 175 -12.43 -27.47 21.59
C GLY A 175 -13.93 -27.25 21.46
N GLN A 176 -14.40 -26.11 20.96
CA GLN A 176 -15.83 -26.01 20.64
C GLN A 176 -16.14 -26.81 19.35
N PRO A 177 -17.07 -27.83 19.46
CA PRO A 177 -17.51 -28.56 18.29
C PRO A 177 -18.11 -27.59 17.25
N GLN A 178 -17.79 -27.79 15.99
CA GLN A 178 -18.47 -27.06 14.92
C GLN A 178 -19.96 -27.36 15.00
N PRO A 179 -20.86 -26.38 14.87
CA PRO A 179 -22.28 -26.64 14.75
C PRO A 179 -22.47 -27.55 13.52
N VAL A 180 -22.98 -28.75 13.77
CA VAL A 180 -23.36 -29.70 12.72
C VAL A 180 -24.43 -28.99 11.89
N ALA A 181 -24.17 -28.79 10.59
CA ALA A 181 -25.18 -28.29 9.68
C ALA A 181 -26.33 -29.34 9.65
N VAL A 182 -27.45 -29.01 10.29
CA VAL A 182 -28.69 -29.81 10.17
C VAL A 182 -29.22 -29.49 8.77
N THR A 183 -28.95 -30.40 7.85
CA THR A 183 -29.62 -30.43 6.54
C THR A 183 -31.08 -30.86 6.78
N ALA A 184 -31.99 -29.89 6.63
CA ALA A 184 -33.44 -30.16 6.47
C ALA A 184 -33.77 -30.33 5.02
#